data_3b60b7e8503a84535ec4dd3b0ae2cf0f
#
_entry.id   3b60b7e8503a84535ec4dd3b0ae2cf0f
#
_cell.length_a   1.000
_cell.length_b   1.000
_cell.length_c   1.000
_cell.angle_alpha   90.00
_cell.angle_beta   90.00
_cell.angle_gamma   90.00
#
_symmetry.space_group_name_H-M   'P 1'
#
loop_
_entity.id
_entity.type
_entity.pdbx_description
1 polymer ?
#
loop_
_entity_poly.entity_id
_entity_poly.type
_entity_poly.pdbx_seq_one_letter_code
_entity_poly.pdbx_strand_id
1 'polypeptide(L)'
;MSKEVRVEIDIASRKYKVSIKESDREIFNKASEIVNETLKKYASVYSYKDNQDLLAMVLLQYMTSYIRLQQNVSESNDKTIENRLTELDKYLTDILNK
;
A
#
# COMPACT_ATOMS: atom_id res chain seq x y z
N MET A 1 14.43 -8.24 17.80
CA MET A 1 13.00 -8.20 17.49
C MET A 1 12.50 -6.78 17.42
N SER A 2 11.68 -6.49 16.41
CA SER A 2 11.13 -5.16 16.28
C SER A 2 10.04 -4.92 17.30
N LYS A 3 10.10 -3.77 17.93
CA LYS A 3 9.10 -3.33 18.89
C LYS A 3 7.89 -2.81 18.13
N GLU A 4 6.68 -3.10 18.60
CA GLU A 4 5.47 -2.52 18.03
C GLU A 4 5.27 -1.11 18.55
N VAL A 5 4.93 -0.21 17.65
CA VAL A 5 4.61 1.17 17.97
C VAL A 5 3.30 1.57 17.29
N ARG A 6 2.60 2.51 17.90
CA ARG A 6 1.40 3.08 17.30
C ARG A 6 1.78 4.38 16.60
N VAL A 7 1.42 4.47 15.34
CA VAL A 7 1.68 5.67 14.56
C VAL A 7 0.37 6.19 13.98
N GLU A 8 0.32 7.49 13.73
CA GLU A 8 -0.82 8.12 13.10
C GLU A 8 -0.46 8.42 11.66
N ILE A 9 -1.34 8.01 10.75
CA ILE A 9 -1.15 8.18 9.31
C ILE A 9 -2.32 8.97 8.75
N ASP A 10 -2.04 9.99 7.95
CA ASP A 10 -3.06 10.76 7.24
C ASP A 10 -3.25 10.20 5.85
N ILE A 11 -4.46 9.77 5.53
CA ILE A 11 -4.81 9.31 4.18
C ILE A 11 -6.15 9.96 3.80
N ALA A 12 -6.17 10.65 2.69
CA ALA A 12 -7.37 11.28 2.14
C ALA A 12 -8.07 12.17 3.17
N SER A 13 -7.28 12.97 3.90
CA SER A 13 -7.74 13.92 4.91
C SER A 13 -8.32 13.28 6.18
N ARG A 14 -8.11 11.99 6.36
CA ARG A 14 -8.48 11.30 7.59
C ARG A 14 -7.25 10.76 8.29
N LYS A 15 -7.33 10.72 9.60
CA LYS A 15 -6.24 10.20 10.44
C LYS A 15 -6.56 8.78 10.88
N TYR A 16 -5.57 7.91 10.74
CA TYR A 16 -5.67 6.51 11.13
C TYR A 16 -4.56 6.18 12.09
N LYS A 17 -4.90 5.47 13.16
CA LYS A 17 -3.90 4.95 14.09
C LYS A 17 -3.66 3.50 13.77
N VAL A 18 -2.40 3.15 13.52
CA VAL A 18 -2.02 1.78 13.17
C VAL A 18 -0.89 1.33 14.07
N SER A 19 -0.85 0.04 14.36
CA SER A 19 0.25 -0.58 15.10
C SER A 19 1.17 -1.23 14.10
N ILE A 20 2.43 -0.84 14.12
CA ILE A 20 3.44 -1.36 13.18
C ILE A 20 4.70 -1.67 13.94
N LYS A 21 5.62 -2.39 13.30
CA LYS A 21 6.95 -2.60 13.84
C LYS A 21 7.72 -1.29 13.76
N GLU A 22 8.50 -1.00 14.80
CA GLU A 22 9.32 0.21 14.82
C GLU A 22 10.21 0.31 13.58
N SER A 23 10.76 -0.82 13.14
CA SER A 23 11.63 -0.86 11.96
C SER A 23 10.92 -0.47 10.67
N ASP A 24 9.59 -0.50 10.66
CA ASP A 24 8.79 -0.18 9.45
C ASP A 24 8.27 1.26 9.45
N ARG A 25 8.58 2.03 10.48
CA ARG A 25 8.02 3.38 10.63
C ARG A 25 8.30 4.26 9.42
N GLU A 26 9.53 4.28 8.94
CA GLU A 26 9.91 5.09 7.78
C GLU A 26 9.18 4.65 6.52
N ILE A 27 9.05 3.34 6.35
CA ILE A 27 8.34 2.78 5.20
C ILE A 27 6.88 3.21 5.21
N PHE A 28 6.23 3.15 6.36
CA PHE A 28 4.83 3.55 6.46
C PHE A 28 4.64 5.05 6.23
N ASN A 29 5.54 5.87 6.75
CA ASN A 29 5.47 7.31 6.52
C ASN A 29 5.62 7.63 5.03
N LYS A 30 6.58 7.00 4.39
CA LYS A 30 6.80 7.18 2.95
C LYS A 30 5.61 6.68 2.14
N ALA A 31 5.05 5.54 2.52
CA ALA A 31 3.89 4.98 1.85
C ALA A 31 2.69 5.93 1.93
N SER A 32 2.46 6.53 3.10
CA SER A 32 1.33 7.46 3.24
C SER A 32 1.53 8.71 2.39
N GLU A 33 2.76 9.21 2.28
CA GLU A 33 3.06 10.33 1.39
C GLU A 33 2.76 9.99 -0.06
N ILE A 34 3.20 8.83 -0.51
CA ILE A 34 2.98 8.36 -1.88
C ILE A 34 1.49 8.19 -2.15
N VAL A 35 0.75 7.62 -1.21
CA VAL A 35 -0.70 7.46 -1.35
C VAL A 35 -1.35 8.82 -1.54
N ASN A 36 -1.03 9.80 -0.70
CA ASN A 36 -1.64 11.12 -0.78
C ASN A 36 -1.28 11.86 -2.06
N GLU A 37 -0.05 11.75 -2.53
CA GLU A 37 0.36 12.32 -3.81
C GLU A 37 -0.38 11.67 -4.98
N THR A 38 -0.53 10.35 -4.92
CA THR A 38 -1.25 9.60 -5.95
C THR A 38 -2.72 10.00 -5.98
N LEU A 39 -3.33 10.16 -4.81
CA LEU A 39 -4.71 10.63 -4.73
C LEU A 39 -4.89 12.00 -5.38
N LYS A 40 -3.96 12.91 -5.17
CA LYS A 40 -4.00 14.22 -5.80
C LYS A 40 -3.93 14.12 -7.32
N LYS A 41 -3.04 13.28 -7.83
CA LYS A 41 -2.91 13.07 -9.28
C LYS A 41 -4.20 12.54 -9.88
N TYR A 42 -4.79 11.52 -9.26
CA TYR A 42 -6.01 10.92 -9.75
C TYR A 42 -7.18 11.90 -9.66
N ALA A 43 -7.24 12.67 -8.58
CA ALA A 43 -8.28 13.68 -8.41
C ALA A 43 -8.25 14.75 -9.50
N SER A 44 -7.07 15.06 -10.02
CA SER A 44 -6.94 16.09 -11.06
C SER A 44 -7.28 15.57 -12.46
N VAL A 45 -7.29 14.26 -12.67
CA VAL A 45 -7.45 13.66 -13.99
C VAL A 45 -8.80 12.96 -14.14
N TYR A 46 -9.30 12.33 -13.10
CA TYR A 46 -10.50 11.49 -13.17
C TYR A 46 -11.64 12.09 -12.38
N SER A 47 -12.86 11.87 -12.89
CA SER A 47 -14.07 12.23 -12.17
C SER A 47 -14.30 11.22 -11.03
N TYR A 48 -14.69 11.73 -9.87
CA TYR A 48 -14.98 10.89 -8.72
C TYR A 48 -16.05 11.58 -7.88
N LYS A 49 -16.79 10.79 -7.09
CA LYS A 49 -17.87 11.32 -6.25
C LYS A 49 -17.37 11.78 -4.90
N ASP A 50 -16.51 10.98 -4.27
CA ASP A 50 -16.01 11.25 -2.92
C ASP A 50 -14.65 10.58 -2.75
N ASN A 51 -14.06 10.74 -1.56
CA ASN A 51 -12.76 10.16 -1.28
C ASN A 51 -12.75 8.64 -1.34
N GLN A 52 -13.84 7.99 -0.95
CA GLN A 52 -13.93 6.54 -1.04
C GLN A 52 -13.83 6.07 -2.49
N ASP A 53 -14.53 6.76 -3.38
CA ASP A 53 -14.50 6.46 -4.81
C ASP A 53 -13.08 6.62 -5.36
N LEU A 54 -12.43 7.71 -5.00
CA LEU A 54 -11.06 8.00 -5.42
C LEU A 54 -10.08 6.94 -4.91
N LEU A 55 -10.21 6.55 -3.65
CA LEU A 55 -9.37 5.51 -3.06
C LEU A 55 -9.58 4.16 -3.74
N ALA A 56 -10.82 3.83 -4.09
CA ALA A 56 -11.13 2.59 -4.80
C ALA A 56 -10.45 2.56 -6.18
N MET A 57 -10.47 3.68 -6.89
CA MET A 57 -9.82 3.79 -8.20
C MET A 57 -8.32 3.58 -8.09
N VAL A 58 -7.69 4.24 -7.13
CA VAL A 58 -6.25 4.12 -6.91
C VAL A 58 -5.89 2.69 -6.51
N LEU A 59 -6.64 2.11 -5.59
CA LEU A 59 -6.40 0.75 -5.13
C LEU A 59 -6.49 -0.25 -6.28
N LEU A 60 -7.52 -0.12 -7.11
CA LEU A 60 -7.68 -1.02 -8.26
C LEU A 60 -6.49 -0.92 -9.22
N GLN A 61 -6.01 0.29 -9.49
CA GLN A 61 -4.86 0.48 -10.36
C GLN A 61 -3.59 -0.15 -9.78
N TYR A 62 -3.36 0.04 -8.49
CA TYR A 62 -2.18 -0.55 -7.85
C TYR A 62 -2.26 -2.07 -7.80
N MET A 63 -3.44 -2.63 -7.51
CA MET A 63 -3.59 -4.07 -7.49
C MET A 63 -3.43 -4.68 -8.88
N THR A 64 -3.91 -4.00 -9.90
CA THR A 64 -3.71 -4.43 -11.29
C THR A 64 -2.21 -4.45 -11.62
N SER A 65 -1.49 -3.41 -11.25
CA SER A 65 -0.04 -3.34 -11.46
C SER A 65 0.71 -4.42 -10.70
N TYR A 66 0.26 -4.70 -9.49
CA TYR A 66 0.84 -5.74 -8.64
C TYR A 66 0.69 -7.12 -9.29
N ILE A 67 -0.49 -7.42 -9.82
CA ILE A 67 -0.75 -8.69 -10.50
C ILE A 67 0.14 -8.84 -11.73
N ARG A 68 0.28 -7.77 -12.50
CA ARG A 68 1.17 -7.78 -13.67
C ARG A 68 2.61 -8.06 -13.27
N LEU A 69 3.05 -7.45 -12.18
CA LEU A 69 4.40 -7.67 -11.67
C LEU A 69 4.60 -9.13 -11.26
N GLN A 70 3.62 -9.72 -10.60
CA GLN A 70 3.67 -11.14 -10.22
C GLN A 70 3.78 -12.03 -11.46
N GLN A 71 3.01 -11.74 -12.48
CA GLN A 71 3.04 -12.51 -13.73
C GLN A 71 4.39 -12.43 -14.40
N ASN A 72 4.98 -11.23 -14.46
CA ASN A 72 6.30 -11.03 -15.03
C ASN A 72 7.38 -11.77 -14.25
N VAL A 73 7.26 -11.77 -12.93
CA VAL A 73 8.20 -12.49 -12.05
C VAL A 73 8.11 -13.98 -12.30
N SER A 74 6.90 -14.52 -12.43
CA SER A 74 6.69 -15.93 -12.73
C SER A 74 7.32 -16.31 -14.06
N GLU A 75 7.19 -15.45 -15.06
CA GLU A 75 7.80 -15.66 -16.36
C GLU A 75 9.31 -15.61 -16.31
N SER A 76 9.88 -14.74 -15.49
CA SER A 76 11.33 -14.60 -15.35
C SER A 76 11.96 -15.69 -14.48
N ASN A 77 11.13 -16.45 -13.75
CA ASN A 77 11.58 -17.53 -12.87
C ASN A 77 12.52 -17.06 -11.76
N ASP A 78 12.32 -15.88 -11.27
CA ASP A 78 13.15 -15.33 -10.19
C ASP A 78 12.50 -15.61 -8.83
N LYS A 79 12.99 -16.66 -8.17
CA LYS A 79 12.47 -17.08 -6.88
C LYS A 79 12.67 -16.03 -5.78
N THR A 80 13.71 -15.25 -5.87
CA THR A 80 13.98 -14.19 -4.90
C THR A 80 12.88 -13.13 -4.92
N ILE A 81 12.48 -12.72 -6.12
CA ILE A 81 11.41 -11.75 -6.28
C ILE A 81 10.07 -12.35 -5.86
N GLU A 82 9.81 -13.60 -6.22
CA GLU A 82 8.60 -14.30 -5.78
C GLU A 82 8.49 -14.33 -4.27
N ASN A 83 9.59 -14.63 -3.59
CA ASN A 83 9.62 -14.66 -2.14
C ASN A 83 9.31 -13.29 -1.54
N ARG A 84 9.84 -12.22 -2.11
CA ARG A 84 9.56 -10.86 -1.66
C ARG A 84 8.09 -10.50 -1.83
N LEU A 85 7.50 -10.88 -2.94
CA LEU A 85 6.08 -10.63 -3.20
C LEU A 85 5.22 -11.43 -2.22
N THR A 86 5.60 -12.66 -1.93
CA THR A 86 4.88 -13.49 -0.96
C THR A 86 4.95 -12.87 0.44
N GLU A 87 6.11 -12.37 0.83
CA GLU A 87 6.27 -11.69 2.11
C GLU A 87 5.41 -10.43 2.19
N LEU A 88 5.32 -9.68 1.10
CA LEU A 88 4.48 -8.50 1.04
C LEU A 88 3.01 -8.85 1.18
N ASP A 89 2.54 -9.88 0.49
CA ASP A 89 1.17 -10.39 0.61
C ASP A 89 0.84 -10.77 2.05
N LYS A 90 1.74 -11.49 2.68
CA LYS A 90 1.58 -11.90 4.07
C LYS A 90 1.51 -10.69 5.00
N TYR A 91 2.36 -9.73 4.76
CA TYR A 91 2.40 -8.51 5.54
C TYR A 91 1.10 -7.73 5.45
N LEU A 92 0.59 -7.57 4.22
CA LEU A 92 -0.69 -6.89 3.99
C LEU A 92 -1.84 -7.64 4.64
N THR A 93 -1.84 -8.96 4.56
CA THR A 93 -2.87 -9.79 5.19
C THR A 93 -2.86 -9.59 6.70
N ASP A 94 -1.69 -9.57 7.31
CA ASP A 94 -1.55 -9.35 8.75
C ASP A 94 -2.08 -7.97 9.17
N ILE A 95 -1.82 -6.95 8.37
CA ILE A 95 -2.32 -5.60 8.63
C ILE A 95 -3.83 -5.54 8.54
N LEU A 96 -4.40 -6.14 7.50
CA LEU A 96 -5.83 -6.08 7.27
C LEU A 96 -6.64 -6.88 8.29
N ASN A 97 -6.03 -7.89 8.91
CA ASN A 97 -6.70 -8.73 9.89
C ASN A 97 -6.57 -8.24 11.33
N LYS A 98 -5.94 -7.12 11.55
CA LYS A 98 -5.82 -6.53 12.88
C LYS A 98 -6.93 -5.57 13.23
#